data_565dba2ee1bd7a5af3c0d843ba494eee
#
_entry.id   565dba2ee1bd7a5af3c0d843ba494eee
#
_cell.length_a   1.000
_cell.length_b   1.000
_cell.length_c   1.000
_cell.angle_alpha   90.00
_cell.angle_beta   90.00
_cell.angle_gamma   90.00
#
_symmetry.space_group_name_H-M   'P 1'
#
loop_
_entity.id
_entity.type
_entity.pdbx_description
1 polymer ?
#
loop_
_entity_poly.entity_id
_entity_poly.type
_entity_poly.pdbx_seq_one_letter_code
_entity_poly.pdbx_strand_id
1 'polypeptide(L)'
;ETVTRGLGAGGDPVMGRRCAEAGRDVIGKIVHGADLVFVTAGLGGGTGTGIAPIVAEEAKRAGALVVAVVTTPFTVERRQRMQRALEGLDLLRSTADAVLVLDNNRLLHFVPNLPLDEAFSIMDQLIAEIVKGVVETITLPSLINLDFADVRSIMKNGGVTMMLYGESDQGPEEVVHESLNHPLLD
;
A
#
# COMPACT_ATOMS: atom_id res chain seq x y z
N GLU A 1 12.80 -17.52 -10.15
CA GLU A 1 12.74 -18.67 -11.11
C GLU A 1 13.15 -20.00 -10.46
N THR A 2 14.13 -20.05 -9.57
CA THR A 2 14.62 -21.29 -8.93
C THR A 2 13.59 -21.97 -8.03
N VAL A 3 12.67 -21.25 -7.41
CA VAL A 3 11.69 -21.79 -6.46
C VAL A 3 10.38 -22.19 -7.15
N THR A 4 9.85 -21.36 -8.06
CA THR A 4 8.54 -21.59 -8.69
C THR A 4 8.61 -21.87 -10.19
N ARG A 5 9.80 -21.96 -10.79
CA ARG A 5 10.02 -22.15 -12.23
C ARG A 5 9.28 -21.14 -13.13
N GLY A 6 9.15 -19.89 -12.64
CA GLY A 6 8.40 -18.83 -13.34
C GLY A 6 6.89 -18.89 -13.17
N LEU A 7 6.36 -19.86 -12.44
CA LEU A 7 4.95 -19.90 -12.02
C LEU A 7 4.79 -19.03 -10.77
N GLY A 8 3.65 -18.37 -10.64
CA GLY A 8 3.32 -17.60 -9.44
C GLY A 8 3.30 -18.45 -8.17
N ALA A 9 3.08 -17.83 -7.01
CA ALA A 9 3.06 -18.52 -5.71
C ALA A 9 1.82 -19.42 -5.49
N GLY A 10 0.97 -19.62 -6.50
CA GLY A 10 -0.19 -20.53 -6.45
C GLY A 10 -1.21 -20.18 -5.35
N GLY A 11 -1.28 -18.90 -4.94
CA GLY A 11 -2.14 -18.46 -3.84
C GLY A 11 -1.58 -18.77 -2.43
N ASP A 12 -0.37 -19.32 -2.33
CA ASP A 12 0.27 -19.64 -1.06
C ASP A 12 1.29 -18.55 -0.64
N PRO A 13 1.00 -17.78 0.45
CA PRO A 13 1.91 -16.74 0.94
C PRO A 13 3.27 -17.29 1.41
N VAL A 14 3.31 -18.52 1.92
CA VAL A 14 4.56 -19.16 2.37
C VAL A 14 5.49 -19.38 1.17
N MET A 15 4.94 -19.80 0.03
CA MET A 15 5.71 -19.94 -1.20
C MET A 15 6.19 -18.58 -1.71
N GLY A 16 5.31 -17.55 -1.69
CA GLY A 16 5.68 -16.18 -2.03
C GLY A 16 6.84 -15.67 -1.18
N ARG A 17 6.76 -15.86 0.12
CA ARG A 17 7.80 -15.49 1.09
C ARG A 17 9.14 -16.19 0.79
N ARG A 18 9.13 -17.49 0.58
CA ARG A 18 10.34 -18.26 0.22
C ARG A 18 10.99 -17.74 -1.06
N CYS A 19 10.19 -17.35 -2.06
CA CYS A 19 10.72 -16.76 -3.29
C CYS A 19 11.40 -15.41 -3.02
N ALA A 20 10.80 -14.55 -2.19
CA ALA A 20 11.39 -13.28 -1.80
C ALA A 20 12.66 -13.45 -0.97
N GLU A 21 12.66 -14.38 -0.02
CA GLU A 21 13.83 -14.72 0.79
C GLU A 21 15.01 -15.18 -0.07
N ALA A 22 14.75 -16.01 -1.08
CA ALA A 22 15.78 -16.44 -2.05
C ALA A 22 16.27 -15.30 -2.97
N GLY A 23 15.49 -14.22 -3.08
CA GLY A 23 15.79 -13.04 -3.90
C GLY A 23 16.20 -11.80 -3.11
N ARG A 24 16.45 -11.89 -1.81
CA ARG A 24 16.77 -10.73 -0.94
C ARG A 24 17.89 -9.86 -1.49
N ASP A 25 18.96 -10.46 -2.02
CA ASP A 25 20.07 -9.70 -2.60
C ASP A 25 19.66 -8.84 -3.80
N VAL A 26 18.71 -9.34 -4.60
CA VAL A 26 18.18 -8.60 -5.75
C VAL A 26 17.29 -7.46 -5.27
N ILE A 27 16.40 -7.74 -4.31
CA ILE A 27 15.53 -6.73 -3.70
C ILE A 27 16.40 -5.63 -3.07
N GLY A 28 17.40 -6.00 -2.26
CA GLY A 28 18.31 -5.07 -1.62
C GLY A 28 19.03 -4.15 -2.60
N LYS A 29 19.46 -4.67 -3.76
CA LYS A 29 20.07 -3.84 -4.81
C LYS A 29 19.10 -2.84 -5.44
N ILE A 30 17.82 -3.22 -5.59
CA ILE A 30 16.80 -2.36 -6.18
C ILE A 30 16.45 -1.20 -5.24
N VAL A 31 16.35 -1.47 -3.94
CA VAL A 31 15.95 -0.46 -2.94
C VAL A 31 17.14 0.33 -2.38
N HIS A 32 18.37 -0.03 -2.78
CA HIS A 32 19.58 0.63 -2.29
C HIS A 32 19.63 2.11 -2.70
N GLY A 33 19.85 2.98 -1.73
CA GLY A 33 19.96 4.42 -1.95
C GLY A 33 18.61 5.14 -2.13
N ALA A 34 17.50 4.45 -1.97
CA ALA A 34 16.19 5.09 -1.94
C ALA A 34 15.93 5.71 -0.57
N ASP A 35 15.44 6.95 -0.54
CA ASP A 35 14.99 7.63 0.68
C ASP A 35 13.58 7.21 1.08
N LEU A 36 12.72 6.94 0.09
CA LEU A 36 11.32 6.54 0.24
C LEU A 36 11.02 5.35 -0.67
N VAL A 37 10.37 4.33 -0.12
CA VAL A 37 9.92 3.15 -0.87
C VAL A 37 8.42 2.94 -0.62
N PHE A 38 7.64 2.97 -1.69
CA PHE A 38 6.25 2.52 -1.67
C PHE A 38 6.20 1.03 -2.00
N VAL A 39 5.52 0.28 -1.13
CA VAL A 39 5.24 -1.14 -1.35
C VAL A 39 3.76 -1.29 -1.61
N THR A 40 3.38 -1.49 -2.87
CA THR A 40 1.97 -1.69 -3.26
C THR A 40 1.67 -3.16 -3.51
N ALA A 41 0.59 -3.67 -2.91
CA ALA A 41 0.20 -5.06 -3.08
C ALA A 41 -1.28 -5.31 -2.81
N GLY A 42 -1.90 -6.17 -3.61
CA GLY A 42 -3.16 -6.81 -3.26
C GLY A 42 -2.90 -7.98 -2.31
N LEU A 43 -3.47 -7.91 -1.11
CA LEU A 43 -3.33 -8.96 -0.10
C LEU A 43 -4.33 -10.11 -0.35
N GLY A 44 -4.08 -11.26 0.30
CA GLY A 44 -4.91 -12.47 0.19
C GLY A 44 -4.44 -13.46 -0.87
N GLY A 45 -3.58 -13.03 -1.81
CA GLY A 45 -2.88 -13.90 -2.75
C GLY A 45 -1.55 -14.40 -2.19
N GLY A 46 -0.88 -15.29 -2.93
CA GLY A 46 0.43 -15.83 -2.52
C GLY A 46 1.57 -14.82 -2.70
N THR A 47 1.60 -14.12 -3.82
CA THR A 47 2.69 -13.21 -4.20
C THR A 47 2.64 -11.93 -3.35
N GLY A 48 1.56 -11.15 -3.43
CA GLY A 48 1.45 -9.87 -2.70
C GLY A 48 1.61 -10.05 -1.20
N THR A 49 0.86 -11.00 -0.62
CA THR A 49 0.87 -11.27 0.82
C THR A 49 2.23 -11.77 1.34
N GLY A 50 2.89 -12.65 0.55
CA GLY A 50 4.15 -13.26 0.97
C GLY A 50 5.39 -12.41 0.70
N ILE A 51 5.40 -11.64 -0.39
CA ILE A 51 6.57 -10.87 -0.84
C ILE A 51 6.63 -9.48 -0.23
N ALA A 52 5.49 -8.79 -0.12
CA ALA A 52 5.47 -7.39 0.32
C ALA A 52 6.15 -7.15 1.69
N PRO A 53 5.97 -8.00 2.74
CA PRO A 53 6.68 -7.81 3.99
C PRO A 53 8.20 -7.93 3.85
N ILE A 54 8.69 -8.82 2.99
CA ILE A 54 10.14 -8.99 2.75
C ILE A 54 10.72 -7.78 2.03
N VAL A 55 10.00 -7.24 1.05
CA VAL A 55 10.41 -6.00 0.35
C VAL A 55 10.46 -4.83 1.33
N ALA A 56 9.45 -4.70 2.18
CA ALA A 56 9.40 -3.68 3.22
C ALA A 56 10.59 -3.80 4.20
N GLU A 57 10.89 -5.02 4.64
CA GLU A 57 12.03 -5.30 5.52
C GLU A 57 13.36 -4.92 4.87
N GLU A 58 13.59 -5.29 3.60
CA GLU A 58 14.83 -4.95 2.89
C GLU A 58 14.96 -3.44 2.64
N ALA A 59 13.86 -2.76 2.28
CA ALA A 59 13.85 -1.32 2.11
C ALA A 59 14.16 -0.58 3.43
N LYS A 60 13.56 -1.01 4.52
CA LYS A 60 13.84 -0.47 5.86
C LYS A 60 15.27 -0.73 6.30
N ARG A 61 15.83 -1.91 6.00
CA ARG A 61 17.23 -2.26 6.25
C ARG A 61 18.20 -1.39 5.43
N ALA A 62 17.82 -1.01 4.21
CA ALA A 62 18.56 -0.06 3.39
C ALA A 62 18.48 1.40 3.88
N GLY A 63 17.66 1.69 4.90
CA GLY A 63 17.51 3.02 5.50
C GLY A 63 16.40 3.87 4.93
N ALA A 64 15.63 3.34 3.97
CA ALA A 64 14.48 4.03 3.38
C ALA A 64 13.33 4.18 4.38
N LEU A 65 12.52 5.22 4.19
CA LEU A 65 11.17 5.29 4.76
C LEU A 65 10.27 4.36 3.93
N VAL A 66 9.53 3.47 4.60
CA VAL A 66 8.72 2.46 3.92
C VAL A 66 7.24 2.73 4.17
N VAL A 67 6.52 3.01 3.09
CA VAL A 67 5.07 3.19 3.08
C VAL A 67 4.42 2.05 2.29
N ALA A 68 3.66 1.20 2.97
CA ALA A 68 2.90 0.15 2.31
C ALA A 68 1.49 0.64 1.99
N VAL A 69 1.07 0.51 0.73
CA VAL A 69 -0.29 0.80 0.27
C VAL A 69 -0.89 -0.50 -0.25
N VAL A 70 -1.83 -1.06 0.50
CA VAL A 70 -2.31 -2.42 0.24
C VAL A 70 -3.83 -2.48 0.16
N THR A 71 -4.34 -3.39 -0.65
CA THR A 71 -5.76 -3.66 -0.75
C THR A 71 -6.13 -4.98 -0.08
N THR A 72 -7.30 -5.02 0.56
CA THR A 72 -7.89 -6.27 1.06
C THR A 72 -8.84 -6.87 0.02
N PRO A 73 -9.00 -8.22 0.01
CA PRO A 73 -9.86 -8.88 -0.97
C PRO A 73 -11.32 -8.49 -0.85
N PHE A 74 -12.05 -8.56 -1.95
CA PHE A 74 -13.51 -8.53 -1.91
C PHE A 74 -14.07 -9.74 -1.15
N THR A 75 -15.19 -9.56 -0.45
CA THR A 75 -15.86 -10.65 0.30
C THR A 75 -16.20 -11.85 -0.59
N VAL A 76 -16.50 -11.60 -1.88
CA VAL A 76 -16.80 -12.65 -2.87
C VAL A 76 -15.58 -13.52 -3.23
N GLU A 77 -14.37 -13.10 -2.89
CA GLU A 77 -13.12 -13.82 -3.22
C GLU A 77 -12.77 -14.97 -2.27
N ARG A 78 -13.64 -15.32 -1.33
CA ARG A 78 -13.51 -16.38 -0.30
C ARG A 78 -12.85 -15.95 1.00
N ARG A 79 -13.35 -16.49 2.11
CA ARG A 79 -12.87 -16.26 3.48
C ARG A 79 -11.37 -16.54 3.66
N GLN A 80 -10.84 -17.56 3.02
CA GLN A 80 -9.40 -17.89 3.12
C GLN A 80 -8.49 -16.78 2.58
N ARG A 81 -8.93 -16.05 1.53
CA ARG A 81 -8.14 -14.92 1.01
C ARG A 81 -8.11 -13.78 2.01
N MET A 82 -9.23 -13.47 2.63
CA MET A 82 -9.31 -12.44 3.66
C MET A 82 -8.42 -12.79 4.87
N GLN A 83 -8.46 -14.04 5.35
CA GLN A 83 -7.61 -14.45 6.46
C GLN A 83 -6.13 -14.32 6.14
N ARG A 84 -5.69 -14.75 4.96
CA ARG A 84 -4.31 -14.58 4.49
C ARG A 84 -3.94 -13.10 4.36
N ALA A 85 -4.90 -12.27 3.92
CA ALA A 85 -4.68 -10.83 3.83
C ALA A 85 -4.41 -10.21 5.20
N LEU A 86 -5.17 -10.58 6.22
CA LEU A 86 -4.98 -10.10 7.59
C LEU A 86 -3.63 -10.54 8.17
N GLU A 87 -3.24 -11.80 7.97
CA GLU A 87 -1.93 -12.31 8.39
C GLU A 87 -0.78 -11.53 7.70
N GLY A 88 -0.91 -11.24 6.40
CA GLY A 88 0.06 -10.44 5.66
C GLY A 88 0.10 -8.98 6.10
N LEU A 89 -1.06 -8.43 6.46
CA LEU A 89 -1.18 -7.08 6.99
C LEU A 89 -0.46 -6.93 8.33
N ASP A 90 -0.60 -7.90 9.23
CA ASP A 90 0.09 -7.90 10.53
C ASP A 90 1.62 -7.96 10.36
N LEU A 91 2.10 -8.72 9.37
CA LEU A 91 3.52 -8.73 9.02
C LEU A 91 3.97 -7.38 8.45
N LEU A 92 3.19 -6.76 7.57
CA LEU A 92 3.52 -5.44 7.01
C LEU A 92 3.55 -4.35 8.10
N ARG A 93 2.61 -4.37 9.04
CA ARG A 93 2.59 -3.44 10.18
C ARG A 93 3.84 -3.52 11.05
N SER A 94 4.48 -4.70 11.12
CA SER A 94 5.74 -4.87 11.85
C SER A 94 6.97 -4.48 11.05
N THR A 95 6.89 -4.42 9.72
CA THR A 95 8.04 -4.21 8.83
C THR A 95 8.05 -2.83 8.17
N ALA A 96 6.90 -2.26 7.81
CA ALA A 96 6.80 -0.92 7.23
C ALA A 96 6.77 0.18 8.32
N ASP A 97 7.05 1.41 7.94
CA ASP A 97 6.93 2.57 8.83
C ASP A 97 5.50 3.11 8.84
N ALA A 98 4.79 3.01 7.71
CA ALA A 98 3.37 3.30 7.60
C ALA A 98 2.67 2.26 6.71
N VAL A 99 1.43 1.90 7.04
CA VAL A 99 0.61 0.98 6.25
C VAL A 99 -0.76 1.59 6.01
N LEU A 100 -1.06 1.86 4.75
CA LEU A 100 -2.37 2.28 4.29
C LEU A 100 -3.13 1.06 3.77
N VAL A 101 -4.33 0.84 4.30
CA VAL A 101 -5.17 -0.30 3.94
C VAL A 101 -6.41 0.20 3.22
N LEU A 102 -6.59 -0.24 1.98
CA LEU A 102 -7.77 0.05 1.18
C LEU A 102 -8.67 -1.18 1.17
N ASP A 103 -9.87 -1.07 1.74
CA ASP A 103 -10.83 -2.16 1.71
C ASP A 103 -11.64 -2.13 0.41
N ASN A 104 -11.39 -3.10 -0.46
CA ASN A 104 -12.10 -3.22 -1.73
C ASN A 104 -13.63 -3.32 -1.56
N ASN A 105 -14.12 -3.83 -0.42
CA ASN A 105 -15.56 -3.94 -0.20
C ASN A 105 -16.24 -2.58 -0.04
N ARG A 106 -15.51 -1.57 0.43
CA ARG A 106 -16.06 -0.21 0.56
C ARG A 106 -16.47 0.35 -0.80
N LEU A 107 -15.71 0.08 -1.86
CA LEU A 107 -16.08 0.49 -3.21
C LEU A 107 -17.45 -0.05 -3.63
N LEU A 108 -17.78 -1.29 -3.26
CA LEU A 108 -19.08 -1.90 -3.60
C LEU A 108 -20.26 -1.26 -2.85
N HIS A 109 -20.03 -0.54 -1.75
CA HIS A 109 -21.08 0.22 -1.08
C HIS A 109 -21.49 1.46 -1.89
N PHE A 110 -20.56 2.03 -2.66
CA PHE A 110 -20.83 3.22 -3.51
C PHE A 110 -21.31 2.83 -4.90
N VAL A 111 -20.79 1.74 -5.45
CA VAL A 111 -21.18 1.23 -6.78
C VAL A 111 -21.50 -0.26 -6.68
N PRO A 112 -22.70 -0.63 -6.21
CA PRO A 112 -23.04 -2.03 -5.88
C PRO A 112 -23.00 -3.01 -7.04
N ASN A 113 -23.18 -2.51 -8.28
CA ASN A 113 -23.24 -3.35 -9.50
C ASN A 113 -22.02 -3.21 -10.41
N LEU A 114 -20.89 -2.74 -9.84
CA LEU A 114 -19.67 -2.56 -10.61
C LEU A 114 -19.06 -3.92 -10.98
N PRO A 115 -18.72 -4.17 -12.26
CA PRO A 115 -17.94 -5.34 -12.65
C PRO A 115 -16.60 -5.38 -11.90
N LEU A 116 -16.13 -6.60 -11.57
CA LEU A 116 -14.92 -6.77 -10.75
C LEU A 116 -13.66 -6.18 -11.39
N ASP A 117 -13.53 -6.26 -12.70
CA ASP A 117 -12.43 -5.68 -13.46
C ASP A 117 -12.42 -4.15 -13.41
N GLU A 118 -13.58 -3.52 -13.48
CA GLU A 118 -13.72 -2.08 -13.29
C GLU A 118 -13.43 -1.68 -11.83
N ALA A 119 -13.90 -2.47 -10.86
CA ALA A 119 -13.60 -2.24 -9.45
C ALA A 119 -12.10 -2.28 -9.16
N PHE A 120 -11.36 -3.24 -9.71
CA PHE A 120 -9.91 -3.29 -9.60
C PHE A 120 -9.24 -2.09 -10.27
N SER A 121 -9.72 -1.66 -11.44
CA SER A 121 -9.18 -0.49 -12.14
C SER A 121 -9.32 0.79 -11.32
N ILE A 122 -10.46 0.98 -10.64
CA ILE A 122 -10.67 2.14 -9.75
C ILE A 122 -9.73 2.08 -8.54
N MET A 123 -9.56 0.90 -7.94
CA MET A 123 -8.61 0.75 -6.82
C MET A 123 -7.17 1.01 -7.24
N ASP A 124 -6.76 0.60 -8.44
CA ASP A 124 -5.43 0.87 -8.98
C ASP A 124 -5.21 2.37 -9.22
N GLN A 125 -6.23 3.09 -9.72
CA GLN A 125 -6.19 4.54 -9.88
C GLN A 125 -6.07 5.23 -8.52
N LEU A 126 -6.85 4.82 -7.53
CA LEU A 126 -6.77 5.38 -6.17
C LEU A 126 -5.38 5.18 -5.56
N ILE A 127 -4.78 4.00 -5.71
CA ILE A 127 -3.41 3.75 -5.24
C ILE A 127 -2.43 4.70 -5.95
N ALA A 128 -2.57 4.88 -7.26
CA ALA A 128 -1.70 5.76 -8.03
C ALA A 128 -1.83 7.24 -7.57
N GLU A 129 -3.03 7.71 -7.30
CA GLU A 129 -3.30 9.05 -6.78
C GLU A 129 -2.71 9.25 -5.38
N ILE A 130 -2.87 8.28 -4.50
CA ILE A 130 -2.27 8.29 -3.16
C ILE A 130 -0.75 8.41 -3.25
N VAL A 131 -0.11 7.54 -4.03
CA VAL A 131 1.35 7.57 -4.20
C VAL A 131 1.81 8.89 -4.80
N LYS A 132 1.11 9.36 -5.83
CA LYS A 132 1.37 10.65 -6.47
C LYS A 132 1.25 11.80 -5.47
N GLY A 133 0.16 11.87 -4.71
CA GLY A 133 -0.09 12.93 -3.73
C GLY A 133 1.01 13.03 -2.67
N VAL A 134 1.47 11.89 -2.14
CA VAL A 134 2.59 11.87 -1.18
C VAL A 134 3.89 12.36 -1.83
N VAL A 135 4.19 11.89 -3.05
CA VAL A 135 5.41 12.30 -3.76
C VAL A 135 5.36 13.80 -4.08
N GLU A 136 4.25 14.31 -4.60
CA GLU A 136 4.09 15.72 -4.94
C GLU A 136 4.19 16.62 -3.70
N THR A 137 3.62 16.22 -2.57
CA THR A 137 3.73 16.96 -1.30
C THR A 137 5.18 17.15 -0.86
N ILE A 138 6.05 16.19 -1.14
CA ILE A 138 7.47 16.22 -0.76
C ILE A 138 8.32 16.94 -1.81
N THR A 139 7.97 16.82 -3.09
CA THR A 139 8.85 17.25 -4.22
C THR A 139 8.45 18.57 -4.83
N LEU A 140 7.18 18.96 -4.74
CA LEU A 140 6.71 20.21 -5.35
C LEU A 140 6.69 21.36 -4.33
N PRO A 141 7.12 22.56 -4.75
CA PRO A 141 6.99 23.76 -3.92
C PRO A 141 5.51 24.03 -3.60
N SER A 142 5.20 24.21 -2.32
CA SER A 142 3.85 24.57 -1.86
C SER A 142 3.89 25.76 -0.93
N LEU A 143 2.71 26.30 -0.55
CA LEU A 143 2.57 27.41 0.42
C LEU A 143 3.15 27.05 1.79
N ILE A 144 3.07 25.76 2.17
CA ILE A 144 3.70 25.19 3.37
C ILE A 144 4.60 24.08 2.87
N ASN A 145 5.90 24.34 2.78
CA ASN A 145 6.86 23.33 2.35
C ASN A 145 7.03 22.30 3.48
N LEU A 146 6.53 21.10 3.25
CA LEU A 146 6.88 19.93 4.05
C LEU A 146 8.12 19.31 3.44
N ASP A 147 9.20 19.25 4.20
CA ASP A 147 10.39 18.53 3.75
C ASP A 147 10.26 17.02 4.05
N PHE A 148 11.12 16.24 3.42
CA PHE A 148 11.14 14.79 3.63
C PHE A 148 11.40 14.40 5.09
N ALA A 149 12.15 15.21 5.84
CA ALA A 149 12.45 14.97 7.23
C ALA A 149 11.20 15.10 8.12
N ASP A 150 10.33 16.06 7.82
CA ASP A 150 9.05 16.24 8.51
C ASP A 150 8.13 15.02 8.30
N VAL A 151 7.96 14.60 7.04
CA VAL A 151 7.15 13.43 6.69
C VAL A 151 7.72 12.18 7.36
N ARG A 152 9.04 12.00 7.32
CA ARG A 152 9.72 10.87 7.97
C ARG A 152 9.52 10.88 9.49
N SER A 153 9.57 12.05 10.12
CA SER A 153 9.35 12.19 11.57
C SER A 153 7.93 11.81 11.96
N ILE A 154 6.93 12.28 11.21
CA ILE A 154 5.52 11.97 11.45
C ILE A 154 5.28 10.46 11.31
N MET A 155 5.78 9.85 10.23
CA MET A 155 5.53 8.43 9.93
C MET A 155 6.30 7.48 10.87
N LYS A 156 7.50 7.85 11.34
CA LYS A 156 8.31 7.01 12.23
C LYS A 156 7.87 7.00 13.69
N ASN A 157 7.17 8.02 14.14
CA ASN A 157 6.78 8.13 15.55
C ASN A 157 5.67 7.14 15.97
N GLY A 158 5.19 6.33 15.06
CA GLY A 158 4.15 5.32 15.30
C GLY A 158 2.77 5.93 15.54
N GLY A 159 1.76 5.07 15.66
CA GLY A 159 0.38 5.46 15.83
C GLY A 159 -0.47 5.19 14.59
N VAL A 160 -1.74 5.58 14.65
CA VAL A 160 -2.65 5.52 13.50
C VAL A 160 -2.45 6.78 12.68
N THR A 161 -1.93 6.62 11.46
CA THR A 161 -1.83 7.70 10.49
C THR A 161 -2.98 7.55 9.51
N MET A 162 -3.80 8.57 9.38
CA MET A 162 -4.85 8.65 8.38
C MET A 162 -4.38 9.57 7.26
N MET A 163 -4.45 9.09 6.02
CA MET A 163 -4.26 9.93 4.85
C MET A 163 -5.63 10.34 4.34
N LEU A 164 -5.83 11.61 4.19
CA LEU A 164 -7.04 12.19 3.64
C LEU A 164 -6.72 12.80 2.28
N TYR A 165 -7.56 12.52 1.30
CA TYR A 165 -7.49 13.10 -0.04
C TYR A 165 -8.81 13.78 -0.37
N GLY A 166 -8.74 14.98 -0.91
CA GLY A 166 -9.90 15.71 -1.40
C GLY A 166 -9.48 16.68 -2.49
N GLU A 167 -10.32 16.82 -3.51
CA GLU A 167 -10.14 17.75 -4.61
C GLU A 167 -11.47 18.45 -4.88
N SER A 168 -11.51 19.78 -4.88
CA SER A 168 -12.71 20.54 -5.14
C SER A 168 -12.39 21.87 -5.81
N ASP A 169 -13.20 22.23 -6.79
CA ASP A 169 -13.16 23.54 -7.45
C ASP A 169 -13.87 24.64 -6.64
N GLN A 170 -14.53 24.29 -5.52
CA GLN A 170 -15.38 25.19 -4.74
C GLN A 170 -14.63 25.93 -3.61
N GLY A 171 -13.36 25.57 -3.38
CA GLY A 171 -12.49 26.22 -2.41
C GLY A 171 -11.95 25.34 -1.30
N PRO A 172 -11.03 25.87 -0.45
CA PRO A 172 -10.29 25.05 0.52
C PRO A 172 -11.18 24.40 1.60
N GLU A 173 -12.26 25.06 1.99
CA GLU A 173 -13.18 24.51 3.02
C GLU A 173 -13.87 23.23 2.52
N GLU A 174 -14.28 23.23 1.25
CA GLU A 174 -14.93 22.08 0.63
C GLU A 174 -13.92 20.93 0.42
N VAL A 175 -12.68 21.22 0.03
CA VAL A 175 -11.60 20.21 -0.04
C VAL A 175 -11.39 19.51 1.29
N VAL A 176 -11.37 20.26 2.40
CA VAL A 176 -11.24 19.68 3.75
C VAL A 176 -12.47 18.84 4.09
N HIS A 177 -13.65 19.32 3.77
CA HIS A 177 -14.89 18.58 4.03
C HIS A 177 -14.97 17.28 3.23
N GLU A 178 -14.65 17.31 1.94
CA GLU A 178 -14.60 16.12 1.09
C GLU A 178 -13.53 15.14 1.55
N SER A 179 -12.34 15.63 1.91
CA SER A 179 -11.26 14.76 2.38
C SER A 179 -11.59 14.04 3.69
N LEU A 180 -12.23 14.75 4.64
CA LEU A 180 -12.66 14.18 5.91
C LEU A 180 -13.80 13.15 5.76
N ASN A 181 -14.59 13.29 4.72
CA ASN A 181 -15.73 12.41 4.45
C ASN A 181 -15.45 11.44 3.28
N HIS A 182 -14.17 11.29 2.88
CA HIS A 182 -13.83 10.43 1.75
C HIS A 182 -14.11 8.96 2.07
N PRO A 183 -15.04 8.34 1.36
CA PRO A 183 -15.64 7.07 1.76
C PRO A 183 -14.72 5.85 1.72
N LEU A 184 -13.58 5.95 1.04
CA LEU A 184 -12.63 4.84 0.88
C LEU A 184 -11.45 4.89 1.86
N LEU A 185 -11.32 5.97 2.67
CA LEU A 185 -10.14 6.24 3.50
C LEU A 185 -10.41 6.18 5.02
N ASP A 186 -11.44 5.49 5.46
CA ASP A 186 -11.80 5.40 6.87
C ASP A 186 -11.05 4.30 7.63
#